data_17e88a8e1312325c871455d170857087
#
_entry.id   17e88a8e1312325c871455d170857087
#
_cell.length_a   1.000
_cell.length_b   1.000
_cell.length_c   1.000
_cell.angle_alpha   90.00
_cell.angle_beta   90.00
_cell.angle_gamma   90.00
#
_symmetry.space_group_name_H-M   'P 1'
#
loop_
_entity.id
_entity.type
_entity.pdbx_description
1 polymer ?
#
loop_
_entity_poly.entity_id
_entity_poly.type
_entity_poly.pdbx_seq_one_letter_code
_entity_poly.pdbx_strand_id
1 'polypeptide(L)'
;VGNMNCVPPIPGFLQALRDCCSAHGAVLIMDEVMTGFRIGAKGASDYYGIEPDLICLGKVIGGGMPVGAFGGKREIMQQIAPLGPVYQAGTLSGNPVAMAAGLATLNLISQPDFLDPLVAHTDQLVKGLRQRAAAAGIAMTSNHVGTMWGVFFSEEEHIVNYQQVMQCDTQRFAKFFHG
;
A
#
# COMPACT_ATOMS: atom_id res chain seq x y z
N VAL A 1 -0.53 -2.92 -6.11
CA VAL A 1 -1.33 -3.90 -5.34
C VAL A 1 -0.40 -4.69 -4.44
N GLY A 2 -0.64 -4.65 -3.12
CA GLY A 2 0.23 -5.32 -2.13
C GLY A 2 -0.18 -6.76 -1.81
N ASN A 3 -1.41 -7.15 -2.09
CA ASN A 3 -1.94 -8.46 -1.73
C ASN A 3 -1.42 -9.62 -2.61
N MET A 4 -0.90 -9.31 -3.80
CA MET A 4 -0.23 -10.26 -4.68
C MET A 4 1.28 -9.98 -4.78
N ASN A 5 1.90 -9.62 -3.65
CA ASN A 5 3.24 -9.06 -3.56
C ASN A 5 3.25 -7.58 -4.04
N CYS A 6 4.40 -6.97 -4.27
CA CYS A 6 4.47 -5.57 -4.68
C CYS A 6 4.31 -5.44 -6.20
N VAL A 7 3.11 -5.12 -6.67
CA VAL A 7 2.82 -4.86 -8.09
C VAL A 7 2.35 -3.43 -8.26
N PRO A 8 3.25 -2.51 -8.68
CA PRO A 8 2.90 -1.12 -8.96
C PRO A 8 1.93 -1.00 -10.13
N PRO A 9 1.09 0.03 -10.19
CA PRO A 9 0.29 0.31 -11.36
C PRO A 9 1.18 0.76 -12.52
N ILE A 10 0.83 0.36 -13.73
CA ILE A 10 1.48 0.89 -14.93
C ILE A 10 1.09 2.37 -15.13
N PRO A 11 1.93 3.17 -15.81
CA PRO A 11 1.61 4.57 -16.11
C PRO A 11 0.24 4.73 -16.76
N GLY A 12 -0.55 5.70 -16.30
CA GLY A 12 -1.87 6.01 -16.80
C GLY A 12 -3.02 5.15 -16.26
N PHE A 13 -2.76 3.99 -15.65
CA PHE A 13 -3.83 3.09 -15.17
C PHE A 13 -4.72 3.74 -14.11
N LEU A 14 -4.12 4.35 -13.08
CA LEU A 14 -4.90 4.98 -12.01
C LEU A 14 -5.66 6.21 -12.50
N GLN A 15 -5.08 6.99 -13.41
CA GLN A 15 -5.77 8.12 -14.02
C GLN A 15 -6.97 7.65 -14.86
N ALA A 16 -6.80 6.59 -15.65
CA ALA A 16 -7.91 6.02 -16.41
C ALA A 16 -9.05 5.52 -15.51
N LEU A 17 -8.74 4.96 -14.34
CA LEU A 17 -9.75 4.59 -13.34
C LEU A 17 -10.49 5.83 -12.80
N ARG A 18 -9.75 6.89 -12.46
CA ARG A 18 -10.36 8.14 -11.98
C ARG A 18 -11.29 8.76 -13.03
N ASP A 19 -10.83 8.83 -14.27
CA ASP A 19 -11.59 9.40 -15.39
C ASP A 19 -12.86 8.57 -15.66
N CYS A 20 -12.73 7.25 -15.67
CA CYS A 20 -13.85 6.34 -15.85
C CYS A 20 -14.89 6.50 -14.72
N CYS A 21 -14.45 6.53 -13.46
CA CYS A 21 -15.36 6.75 -12.33
C CYS A 21 -16.06 8.11 -12.44
N SER A 22 -15.34 9.15 -12.82
CA SER A 22 -15.91 10.50 -12.99
C SER A 22 -16.95 10.54 -14.10
N ALA A 23 -16.66 9.91 -15.24
CA ALA A 23 -17.56 9.88 -16.41
C ALA A 23 -18.87 9.12 -16.14
N HIS A 24 -18.85 8.15 -15.22
CA HIS A 24 -20.01 7.29 -14.93
C HIS A 24 -20.64 7.58 -13.55
N GLY A 25 -20.21 8.62 -12.85
CA GLY A 25 -20.72 8.94 -11.51
C GLY A 25 -20.45 7.85 -10.48
N ALA A 26 -19.39 7.05 -10.68
CA ALA A 26 -18.97 6.00 -9.76
C ALA A 26 -18.02 6.55 -8.69
N VAL A 27 -18.10 6.01 -7.48
CA VAL A 27 -17.20 6.34 -6.37
C VAL A 27 -15.89 5.59 -6.53
N LEU A 28 -14.76 6.31 -6.57
CA LEU A 28 -13.43 5.73 -6.54
C LEU A 28 -12.96 5.63 -5.08
N ILE A 29 -12.73 4.42 -4.62
CA ILE A 29 -12.20 4.14 -3.27
C ILE A 29 -10.75 3.66 -3.40
N MET A 30 -9.82 4.36 -2.77
CA MET A 30 -8.44 3.91 -2.65
C MET A 30 -8.24 3.15 -1.34
N ASP A 31 -7.96 1.86 -1.44
CA ASP A 31 -7.56 1.06 -0.28
C ASP A 31 -6.08 1.31 0.02
N GLU A 32 -5.85 2.18 0.98
CA GLU A 32 -4.52 2.56 1.46
C GLU A 32 -4.14 1.81 2.77
N VAL A 33 -4.82 0.72 3.08
CA VAL A 33 -4.53 -0.07 4.29
C VAL A 33 -3.08 -0.58 4.31
N MET A 34 -2.50 -0.87 3.14
CA MET A 34 -1.08 -1.25 3.02
C MET A 34 -0.17 -0.08 2.63
N THR A 35 -0.64 0.84 1.84
CA THR A 35 0.18 1.90 1.22
C THR A 35 0.22 3.18 2.04
N GLY A 36 -0.83 3.48 2.79
CA GLY A 36 -0.92 4.67 3.64
C GLY A 36 0.25 4.72 4.63
N PHE A 37 0.95 5.86 4.65
CA PHE A 37 2.13 6.13 5.48
C PHE A 37 3.32 5.18 5.25
N ARG A 38 3.31 4.42 4.16
CA ARG A 38 4.38 3.47 3.84
C ARG A 38 5.12 3.83 2.55
N ILE A 39 4.42 4.18 1.48
CA ILE A 39 5.07 4.59 0.23
C ILE A 39 5.32 6.10 0.16
N GLY A 40 4.80 6.83 1.11
CA GLY A 40 4.91 8.26 1.29
C GLY A 40 4.08 8.68 2.50
N ALA A 41 4.31 9.89 3.01
CA ALA A 41 3.62 10.41 4.19
C ALA A 41 2.09 10.54 3.98
N LYS A 42 1.64 10.65 2.72
CA LYS A 42 0.23 10.78 2.35
C LYS A 42 -0.31 9.57 1.56
N GLY A 43 0.48 8.48 1.43
CA GLY A 43 0.05 7.25 0.78
C GLY A 43 0.12 7.24 -0.74
N ALA A 44 -0.53 6.23 -1.36
CA ALA A 44 -0.47 5.99 -2.79
C ALA A 44 -1.24 7.04 -3.61
N SER A 45 -2.34 7.53 -3.11
CA SER A 45 -3.14 8.54 -3.81
C SER A 45 -2.33 9.82 -4.07
N ASP A 46 -1.62 10.32 -3.07
CA ASP A 46 -0.73 11.47 -3.21
C ASP A 46 0.50 11.13 -4.08
N TYR A 47 1.12 9.97 -3.84
CA TYR A 47 2.30 9.53 -4.60
C TYR A 47 2.06 9.45 -6.11
N TYR A 48 0.87 9.00 -6.52
CA TYR A 48 0.48 8.88 -7.93
C TYR A 48 -0.35 10.07 -8.43
N GLY A 49 -0.61 11.07 -7.61
CA GLY A 49 -1.38 12.26 -7.99
C GLY A 49 -2.85 11.97 -8.30
N ILE A 50 -3.46 11.01 -7.61
CA ILE A 50 -4.87 10.62 -7.82
C ILE A 50 -5.72 11.12 -6.65
N GLU A 51 -6.81 11.81 -6.96
CA GLU A 51 -7.79 12.27 -5.97
C GLU A 51 -8.97 11.27 -5.91
N PRO A 52 -9.01 10.37 -4.91
CA PRO A 52 -10.13 9.44 -4.74
C PRO A 52 -11.32 10.14 -4.09
N ASP A 53 -12.48 9.49 -4.16
CA ASP A 53 -13.67 9.93 -3.43
C ASP A 53 -13.63 9.48 -1.95
N LEU A 54 -13.07 8.29 -1.70
CA LEU A 54 -12.86 7.73 -0.36
C LEU A 54 -11.48 7.06 -0.26
N ILE A 55 -10.93 7.06 0.95
CA ILE A 55 -9.69 6.37 1.33
C ILE A 55 -9.98 5.45 2.51
N CYS A 56 -9.44 4.22 2.48
CA CYS A 56 -9.41 3.32 3.63
C CYS A 56 -7.98 3.25 4.18
N LEU A 57 -7.84 3.31 5.50
CA LEU A 57 -6.57 3.27 6.23
C LEU A 57 -6.60 2.18 7.29
N GLY A 58 -5.43 1.64 7.63
CA GLY A 58 -5.26 0.62 8.66
C GLY A 58 -3.77 0.40 8.94
N LYS A 59 -3.43 -0.75 9.48
CA LYS A 59 -2.03 -1.17 9.75
C LYS A 59 -1.20 -0.09 10.43
N VAL A 60 -0.42 0.67 9.67
CA VAL A 60 0.52 1.70 10.19
C VAL A 60 -0.16 2.70 11.12
N ILE A 61 -1.39 3.14 10.79
CA ILE A 61 -2.11 4.12 11.62
C ILE A 61 -2.44 3.61 13.04
N GLY A 62 -2.33 2.31 13.27
CA GLY A 62 -2.57 1.71 14.59
C GLY A 62 -1.31 1.58 15.44
N GLY A 63 -0.12 1.83 14.89
CA GLY A 63 1.13 1.65 15.65
C GLY A 63 1.30 0.24 16.21
N GLY A 64 0.85 -0.80 15.48
CA GLY A 64 0.83 -2.19 15.91
C GLY A 64 -0.49 -2.64 16.56
N MET A 65 -1.38 -1.70 16.91
CA MET A 65 -2.69 -2.01 17.47
C MET A 65 -3.76 -2.12 16.38
N PRO A 66 -4.85 -2.90 16.63
CA PRO A 66 -5.93 -3.06 15.66
C PRO A 66 -6.71 -1.76 15.51
N VAL A 67 -6.64 -1.16 14.32
CA VAL A 67 -7.39 0.04 13.96
C VAL A 67 -7.70 0.01 12.47
N GLY A 68 -8.83 0.55 12.11
CA GLY A 68 -9.21 0.86 10.75
C GLY A 68 -9.86 2.24 10.71
N ALA A 69 -9.67 2.95 9.62
CA ALA A 69 -10.30 4.23 9.38
C ALA A 69 -10.68 4.36 7.91
N PHE A 70 -11.68 5.15 7.64
CA PHE A 70 -12.02 5.57 6.29
C PHE A 70 -12.46 7.04 6.31
N GLY A 71 -12.32 7.69 5.20
CA GLY A 71 -12.68 9.09 5.04
C GLY A 71 -12.67 9.48 3.58
N GLY A 72 -13.07 10.70 3.29
CA GLY A 72 -13.07 11.23 1.94
C GLY A 72 -13.99 12.44 1.77
N LYS A 73 -14.65 12.52 0.62
CA LYS A 73 -15.51 13.66 0.26
C LYS A 73 -16.62 13.88 1.28
N ARG A 74 -16.80 15.14 1.65
CA ARG A 74 -17.75 15.57 2.68
C ARG A 74 -19.16 15.07 2.42
N GLU A 75 -19.64 15.18 1.19
CA GLU A 75 -20.99 14.75 0.80
C GLU A 75 -21.23 13.26 0.99
N ILE A 76 -20.20 12.43 0.86
CA ILE A 76 -20.27 10.99 1.13
C ILE A 76 -20.20 10.75 2.64
N MET A 77 -19.26 11.37 3.33
CA MET A 77 -19.09 11.18 4.77
C MET A 77 -20.27 11.68 5.60
N GLN A 78 -21.00 12.68 5.12
CA GLN A 78 -22.23 13.17 5.76
C GLN A 78 -23.39 12.16 5.72
N GLN A 79 -23.29 11.08 4.93
CA GLN A 79 -24.24 9.97 4.97
C GLN A 79 -24.09 9.08 6.22
N ILE A 80 -22.97 9.22 6.94
CA ILE A 80 -22.74 8.46 8.17
C ILE A 80 -23.51 9.08 9.35
N ALA A 81 -24.13 8.23 10.17
CA ALA A 81 -24.81 8.65 11.39
C ALA A 81 -23.86 9.43 12.32
N PRO A 82 -24.33 10.45 13.05
CA PRO A 82 -25.72 10.90 13.19
C PRO A 82 -26.22 11.86 12.10
N LEU A 83 -25.36 12.28 11.15
CA LEU A 83 -25.72 13.23 10.12
C LEU A 83 -26.56 12.60 9.00
N GLY A 84 -26.32 11.34 8.69
CA GLY A 84 -27.00 10.58 7.66
C GLY A 84 -27.54 9.24 8.15
N PRO A 85 -28.16 8.46 7.26
CA PRO A 85 -28.84 7.21 7.63
C PRO A 85 -27.92 6.00 7.77
N VAL A 86 -26.64 6.11 7.40
CA VAL A 86 -25.72 4.98 7.37
C VAL A 86 -25.12 4.76 8.76
N TYR A 87 -25.50 3.67 9.41
CA TYR A 87 -24.95 3.30 10.71
C TYR A 87 -23.56 2.68 10.57
N GLN A 88 -22.62 3.18 11.39
CA GLN A 88 -21.28 2.61 11.52
C GLN A 88 -20.92 2.56 13.00
N ALA A 89 -20.52 1.39 13.49
CA ALA A 89 -20.05 1.19 14.85
C ALA A 89 -19.09 0.02 14.94
N GLY A 90 -18.28 0.02 15.99
CA GLY A 90 -17.40 -1.07 16.37
C GLY A 90 -17.05 -0.94 17.84
N THR A 91 -17.23 -1.98 18.62
CA THR A 91 -17.02 -2.00 20.08
C THR A 91 -15.64 -1.47 20.48
N LEU A 92 -14.61 -1.80 19.72
CA LEU A 92 -13.23 -1.36 19.97
C LEU A 92 -12.81 -0.14 19.14
N SER A 93 -13.73 0.46 18.38
CA SER A 93 -13.43 1.67 17.60
C SER A 93 -13.04 2.82 18.53
N GLY A 94 -11.90 3.45 18.23
CA GLY A 94 -11.38 4.56 19.03
C GLY A 94 -10.90 4.17 20.42
N ASN A 95 -10.57 2.90 20.68
CA ASN A 95 -10.05 2.51 21.99
C ASN A 95 -8.75 3.27 22.31
N PRO A 96 -8.57 3.71 23.58
CA PRO A 96 -7.50 4.64 23.93
C PRO A 96 -6.09 4.08 23.69
N VAL A 97 -5.89 2.79 23.80
CA VAL A 97 -4.58 2.16 23.58
C VAL A 97 -4.18 2.26 22.11
N ALA A 98 -5.09 1.88 21.20
CA ALA A 98 -4.83 1.99 19.75
C ALA A 98 -4.70 3.46 19.31
N MET A 99 -5.47 4.36 19.90
CA MET A 99 -5.36 5.80 19.59
C MET A 99 -4.01 6.37 20.06
N ALA A 100 -3.55 6.02 21.25
CA ALA A 100 -2.25 6.46 21.76
C ALA A 100 -1.08 5.89 20.93
N ALA A 101 -1.10 4.60 20.61
CA ALA A 101 -0.09 3.95 19.78
C ALA A 101 -0.06 4.54 18.36
N GLY A 102 -1.23 4.72 17.75
CA GLY A 102 -1.37 5.32 16.44
C GLY A 102 -0.86 6.76 16.41
N LEU A 103 -1.24 7.58 17.39
CA LEU A 103 -0.77 8.97 17.50
C LEU A 103 0.75 9.05 17.65
N ALA A 104 1.35 8.21 18.49
CA ALA A 104 2.80 8.14 18.65
C ALA A 104 3.50 7.78 17.32
N THR A 105 2.97 6.79 16.62
CA THR A 105 3.50 6.37 15.31
C THR A 105 3.38 7.47 14.25
N LEU A 106 2.22 8.10 14.15
CA LEU A 106 1.99 9.18 13.18
C LEU A 106 2.86 10.40 13.48
N ASN A 107 3.08 10.74 14.75
CA ASN A 107 3.99 11.82 15.15
C ASN A 107 5.44 11.54 14.70
N LEU A 108 5.89 10.30 14.76
CA LEU A 108 7.22 9.91 14.25
C LEU A 108 7.28 10.01 12.71
N ILE A 109 6.31 9.46 12.03
CA ILE A 109 6.27 9.45 10.55
C ILE A 109 6.14 10.87 9.98
N SER A 110 5.51 11.78 10.71
CA SER A 110 5.33 13.17 10.30
C SER A 110 6.60 14.02 10.46
N GLN A 111 7.65 13.47 11.05
CA GLN A 111 8.91 14.20 11.13
C GLN A 111 9.52 14.37 9.72
N PRO A 112 10.12 15.52 9.43
CA PRO A 112 10.86 15.69 8.19
C PRO A 112 11.86 14.56 7.98
N ASP A 113 11.98 14.11 6.76
CA ASP A 113 12.94 13.10 6.30
C ASP A 113 12.85 11.72 7.00
N PHE A 114 11.78 11.44 7.76
CA PHE A 114 11.60 10.15 8.44
C PHE A 114 11.60 8.96 7.47
N LEU A 115 10.97 9.11 6.31
CA LEU A 115 10.85 8.03 5.33
C LEU A 115 12.10 7.86 4.45
N ASP A 116 12.89 8.91 4.25
CA ASP A 116 14.01 8.91 3.30
C ASP A 116 15.06 7.83 3.58
N PRO A 117 15.56 7.65 4.81
CA PRO A 117 16.50 6.58 5.10
C PRO A 117 15.87 5.19 4.95
N LEU A 118 14.59 5.04 5.22
CA LEU A 118 13.88 3.76 5.05
C LEU A 118 13.74 3.40 3.57
N VAL A 119 13.45 4.38 2.72
CA VAL A 119 13.42 4.21 1.25
C VAL A 119 14.80 3.82 0.73
N ALA A 120 15.85 4.53 1.17
CA ALA A 120 17.24 4.22 0.80
C ALA A 120 17.66 2.80 1.22
N HIS A 121 17.31 2.37 2.42
CA HIS A 121 17.58 1.00 2.89
C HIS A 121 16.80 -0.04 2.09
N THR A 122 15.55 0.26 1.73
CA THR A 122 14.74 -0.62 0.87
C THR A 122 15.39 -0.80 -0.51
N ASP A 123 15.85 0.29 -1.10
CA ASP A 123 16.59 0.31 -2.36
C ASP A 123 17.86 -0.54 -2.29
N GLN A 124 18.65 -0.36 -1.23
CA GLN A 124 19.86 -1.15 -1.00
C GLN A 124 19.55 -2.65 -0.86
N LEU A 125 18.53 -2.99 -0.07
CA LEU A 125 18.10 -4.38 0.12
C LEU A 125 17.70 -5.03 -1.20
N VAL A 126 16.80 -4.38 -1.95
CA VAL A 126 16.27 -4.89 -3.22
C VAL A 126 17.38 -5.07 -4.25
N LYS A 127 18.27 -4.09 -4.39
CA LYS A 127 19.46 -4.17 -5.27
C LYS A 127 20.38 -5.32 -4.86
N GLY A 128 20.65 -5.45 -3.55
CA GLY A 128 21.50 -6.52 -3.02
C GLY A 128 20.93 -7.91 -3.28
N LEU A 129 19.62 -8.10 -3.10
CA LEU A 129 18.95 -9.37 -3.41
C LEU A 129 19.06 -9.72 -4.89
N ARG A 130 18.76 -8.77 -5.79
CA ARG A 130 18.90 -8.99 -7.24
C ARG A 130 20.33 -9.35 -7.65
N GLN A 131 21.32 -8.66 -7.12
CA GLN A 131 22.74 -8.95 -7.40
C GLN A 131 23.14 -10.35 -6.93
N ARG A 132 22.71 -10.78 -5.76
CA ARG A 132 22.99 -12.11 -5.22
C ARG A 132 22.29 -13.20 -6.03
N ALA A 133 21.04 -13.00 -6.41
CA ALA A 133 20.32 -13.93 -7.27
C ALA A 133 21.01 -14.08 -8.63
N ALA A 134 21.37 -12.97 -9.28
CA ALA A 134 22.09 -12.99 -10.55
C ALA A 134 23.44 -13.71 -10.44
N ALA A 135 24.22 -13.45 -9.39
CA ALA A 135 25.50 -14.14 -9.15
C ALA A 135 25.34 -15.66 -8.92
N ALA A 136 24.19 -16.08 -8.40
CA ALA A 136 23.84 -17.49 -8.22
C ALA A 136 23.16 -18.13 -9.44
N GLY A 137 23.00 -17.42 -10.55
CA GLY A 137 22.29 -17.88 -11.74
C GLY A 137 20.79 -18.12 -11.52
N ILE A 138 20.18 -17.38 -10.58
CA ILE A 138 18.76 -17.50 -10.23
C ILE A 138 17.99 -16.37 -10.89
N ALA A 139 17.02 -16.75 -11.73
CA ALA A 139 16.07 -15.81 -12.30
C ALA A 139 15.19 -15.23 -11.21
N MET A 140 15.39 -13.95 -10.91
CA MET A 140 14.64 -13.23 -9.89
C MET A 140 14.50 -11.77 -10.28
N THR A 141 13.30 -11.26 -10.24
CA THR A 141 13.01 -9.84 -10.34
C THR A 141 12.36 -9.30 -9.06
N SER A 142 12.29 -8.00 -8.94
CA SER A 142 11.71 -7.34 -7.78
C SER A 142 11.06 -6.02 -8.18
N ASN A 143 9.96 -5.70 -7.52
CA ASN A 143 9.36 -4.38 -7.56
C ASN A 143 9.45 -3.72 -6.19
N HIS A 144 9.54 -2.40 -6.16
CA HIS A 144 9.37 -1.63 -4.93
C HIS A 144 8.80 -0.23 -5.21
N VAL A 145 8.10 0.31 -4.23
CA VAL A 145 7.58 1.69 -4.22
C VAL A 145 7.67 2.20 -2.78
N GLY A 146 8.44 3.26 -2.56
CA GLY A 146 8.74 3.73 -1.21
C GLY A 146 9.39 2.62 -0.39
N THR A 147 8.82 2.28 0.76
CA THR A 147 9.29 1.18 1.61
C THR A 147 8.59 -0.16 1.35
N MET A 148 7.66 -0.20 0.41
CA MET A 148 7.05 -1.47 -0.02
C MET A 148 7.89 -2.13 -1.09
N TRP A 149 8.19 -3.40 -0.91
CA TRP A 149 8.98 -4.18 -1.87
C TRP A 149 8.51 -5.62 -1.93
N GLY A 150 8.90 -6.31 -3.00
CA GLY A 150 8.66 -7.73 -3.15
C GLY A 150 9.56 -8.34 -4.21
N VAL A 151 9.88 -9.63 -4.04
CA VAL A 151 10.65 -10.43 -4.99
C VAL A 151 9.76 -11.42 -5.70
N PHE A 152 10.12 -11.71 -6.94
CA PHE A 152 9.45 -12.68 -7.79
C PHE A 152 10.52 -13.56 -8.46
N PHE A 153 10.36 -14.87 -8.37
CA PHE A 153 11.20 -15.82 -9.10
C PHE A 153 10.61 -16.01 -10.50
N SER A 154 11.15 -15.26 -11.45
CA SER A 154 10.65 -15.16 -12.81
C SER A 154 11.77 -14.68 -13.75
N GLU A 155 11.68 -15.05 -15.03
CA GLU A 155 12.53 -14.51 -16.10
C GLU A 155 12.05 -13.13 -16.59
N GLU A 156 10.86 -12.70 -16.19
CA GLU A 156 10.32 -11.41 -16.55
C GLU A 156 11.13 -10.28 -15.89
N GLU A 157 11.43 -9.25 -16.64
CA GLU A 157 12.15 -8.08 -16.13
C GLU A 157 11.30 -7.27 -15.14
N HIS A 158 10.00 -7.19 -15.41
CA HIS A 158 9.02 -6.46 -14.60
C HIS A 158 7.74 -7.27 -14.44
N ILE A 159 7.23 -7.34 -13.23
CA ILE A 159 5.92 -7.92 -12.91
C ILE A 159 4.92 -6.76 -12.75
N VAL A 160 3.98 -6.64 -13.68
CA VAL A 160 3.05 -5.50 -13.76
C VAL A 160 1.57 -5.90 -13.72
N ASN A 161 1.27 -7.21 -13.74
CA ASN A 161 -0.10 -7.71 -13.73
C ASN A 161 -0.22 -9.08 -13.05
N TYR A 162 -1.47 -9.48 -12.80
CA TYR A 162 -1.78 -10.73 -12.14
C TYR A 162 -1.33 -11.98 -12.93
N GLN A 163 -1.44 -11.96 -14.24
CA GLN A 163 -1.05 -13.11 -15.08
C GLN A 163 0.44 -13.41 -14.93
N GLN A 164 1.29 -12.38 -14.92
CA GLN A 164 2.73 -12.55 -14.68
C GLN A 164 3.02 -13.05 -13.27
N VAL A 165 2.28 -12.56 -12.25
CA VAL A 165 2.41 -13.06 -10.87
C VAL A 165 2.10 -14.57 -10.81
N MET A 166 1.05 -15.03 -11.49
CA MET A 166 0.66 -16.44 -11.51
C MET A 166 1.66 -17.35 -12.22
N GLN A 167 2.55 -16.80 -13.05
CA GLN A 167 3.60 -17.54 -13.75
C GLN A 167 4.90 -17.63 -12.96
N CYS A 168 5.01 -16.95 -11.82
CA CYS A 168 6.20 -16.99 -10.98
C CYS A 168 6.39 -18.36 -10.32
N ASP A 169 7.66 -18.75 -10.10
CA ASP A 169 8.04 -20.00 -9.42
C ASP A 169 7.77 -19.90 -7.91
N THR A 170 6.58 -20.31 -7.52
CA THR A 170 6.14 -20.33 -6.12
C THR A 170 6.87 -21.38 -5.28
N GLN A 171 7.35 -22.47 -5.90
CA GLN A 171 8.12 -23.48 -5.18
C GLN A 171 9.51 -22.97 -4.79
N ARG A 172 10.12 -22.21 -5.69
CA ARG A 172 11.40 -21.53 -5.41
C ARG A 172 11.21 -20.44 -4.36
N PHE A 173 10.11 -19.70 -4.44
CA PHE A 173 9.76 -18.73 -3.40
C PHE A 173 9.61 -19.40 -2.02
N ALA A 174 8.93 -20.54 -1.94
CA ALA A 174 8.77 -21.27 -0.69
C ALA A 174 10.13 -21.71 -0.11
N LYS A 175 11.04 -22.21 -0.94
CA LYS A 175 12.40 -22.55 -0.51
C LYS A 175 13.18 -21.33 -0.01
N PHE A 176 13.09 -20.22 -0.71
CA PHE A 176 13.72 -18.96 -0.29
C PHE A 176 13.15 -18.44 1.04
N PHE A 177 11.85 -18.59 1.26
CA PHE A 177 11.17 -18.13 2.46
C PHE A 177 11.50 -18.99 3.69
N HIS A 178 11.67 -20.29 3.51
CA HIS A 178 11.92 -21.22 4.62
C HIS A 178 13.42 -21.44 4.90
N GLY A 179 14.33 -20.87 4.13
CA GLY A 179 15.77 -21.02 4.28
C GLY A 179 16.34 -22.22 3.58
#